data_ffcbeebbeda78a5f519cbd46db271d19
#
_entry.id   ffcbeebbeda78a5f519cbd46db271d19
#
_cell.length_a   1.000
_cell.length_b   1.000
_cell.length_c   1.000
_cell.angle_alpha   90.00
_cell.angle_beta   90.00
_cell.angle_gamma   90.00
#
_symmetry.space_group_name_H-M   'P 1'
#
loop_
_entity.id
_entity.type
_entity.pdbx_description
1 polymer ?
#
loop_
_entity_poly.entity_id
_entity_poly.type
_entity_poly.pdbx_seq_one_letter_code
_entity_poly.pdbx_strand_id
1 'polypeptide(L)'
;MSLFLAPIHQIMYDKIHYTDDLATALAKKDPSTARALEENFPAIEKEPLEAVIDEGNIHGWLAERVVLAEKRLAFAACALAKKDRAGLMDAVKDFGRKEAFSGSADEAFILYDRRFLNGMPCDRVHMPEEAKEGVAWRITRDVHGEYYDEAGLYDALIAAWWEGLLDGSELNYHRDGNLCTLNCQVKCNSTEW
;
A
#
# COMPACT_ATOMS: atom_id res chain seq x y z
N MET A 1 -18.23 -21.25 0.90
CA MET A 1 -17.98 -20.17 1.86
C MET A 1 -17.25 -20.77 3.04
N SER A 2 -16.12 -20.18 3.45
CA SER A 2 -15.37 -20.71 4.60
C SER A 2 -16.11 -20.34 5.87
N LEU A 3 -16.52 -21.34 6.66
CA LEU A 3 -17.16 -21.17 7.97
C LEU A 3 -16.12 -20.97 9.09
N PHE A 4 -14.83 -20.87 8.75
CA PHE A 4 -13.74 -20.75 9.69
C PHE A 4 -12.82 -19.61 9.32
N LEU A 5 -12.35 -18.87 10.31
CA LEU A 5 -11.28 -17.89 10.16
C LEU A 5 -10.01 -18.60 9.71
N ALA A 6 -9.59 -18.35 8.48
CA ALA A 6 -8.34 -18.83 7.94
C ALA A 6 -7.26 -17.73 8.04
N PRO A 7 -5.97 -18.08 8.01
CA PRO A 7 -4.87 -17.10 8.07
C PRO A 7 -5.00 -15.97 7.03
N ILE A 8 -5.61 -16.21 5.88
CA ILE A 8 -5.82 -15.20 4.84
C ILE A 8 -6.74 -14.05 5.32
N HIS A 9 -7.73 -14.33 6.18
CA HIS A 9 -8.60 -13.30 6.71
C HIS A 9 -7.84 -12.36 7.65
N GLN A 10 -6.92 -12.89 8.47
CA GLN A 10 -6.03 -12.09 9.29
C GLN A 10 -5.10 -11.22 8.42
N ILE A 11 -4.50 -11.79 7.37
CA ILE A 11 -3.67 -11.03 6.43
C ILE A 11 -4.45 -9.88 5.81
N MET A 12 -5.72 -10.09 5.41
CA MET A 12 -6.56 -9.03 4.87
C MET A 12 -6.86 -7.96 5.92
N TYR A 13 -7.12 -8.36 7.15
CA TYR A 13 -7.37 -7.43 8.26
C TYR A 13 -6.13 -6.59 8.58
N ASP A 14 -4.95 -7.18 8.57
CA ASP A 14 -3.68 -6.49 8.74
C ASP A 14 -3.43 -5.46 7.62
N LYS A 15 -3.75 -5.79 6.37
CA LYS A 15 -3.68 -4.87 5.23
C LYS A 15 -4.66 -3.69 5.38
N ILE A 16 -5.89 -3.96 5.84
CA ILE A 16 -6.89 -2.93 6.13
C ILE A 16 -6.34 -1.93 7.16
N HIS A 17 -5.77 -2.44 8.24
CA HIS A 17 -5.17 -1.60 9.29
C HIS A 17 -3.98 -0.80 8.77
N TYR A 18 -3.10 -1.41 8.00
CA TYR A 18 -1.94 -0.71 7.44
C TYR A 18 -2.35 0.44 6.52
N THR A 19 -3.37 0.22 5.68
CA THR A 19 -3.93 1.24 4.79
C THR A 19 -4.57 2.38 5.60
N ASP A 20 -5.32 2.07 6.67
CA ASP A 20 -5.91 3.07 7.56
C ASP A 20 -4.86 3.82 8.38
N ASP A 21 -3.80 3.16 8.83
CA ASP A 21 -2.69 3.79 9.54
C ASP A 21 -1.96 4.80 8.63
N LEU A 22 -1.76 4.46 7.35
CA LEU A 22 -1.24 5.41 6.36
C LEU A 22 -2.21 6.58 6.17
N ALA A 23 -3.50 6.33 5.97
CA ALA A 23 -4.52 7.38 5.84
C ALA A 23 -4.51 8.34 7.03
N THR A 24 -4.48 7.79 8.24
CA THR A 24 -4.42 8.56 9.49
C THR A 24 -3.11 9.34 9.63
N ALA A 25 -1.97 8.75 9.26
CA ALA A 25 -0.67 9.42 9.28
C ALA A 25 -0.62 10.60 8.32
N LEU A 26 -1.18 10.44 7.13
CA LEU A 26 -1.31 11.53 6.15
C LEU A 26 -2.25 12.61 6.67
N ALA A 27 -3.45 12.26 7.12
CA ALA A 27 -4.41 13.23 7.61
C ALA A 27 -3.85 14.11 8.74
N LYS A 28 -3.03 13.54 9.65
CA LYS A 28 -2.36 14.28 10.74
C LYS A 28 -1.38 15.36 10.28
N LYS A 29 -0.97 15.37 9.02
CA LYS A 29 -0.11 16.46 8.48
C LYS A 29 -0.88 17.79 8.33
N ASP A 30 -2.23 17.74 8.28
CA ASP A 30 -3.08 18.94 8.22
C ASP A 30 -4.28 18.78 9.16
N PRO A 31 -4.42 19.61 10.20
CA PRO A 31 -5.51 19.49 11.18
C PRO A 31 -6.91 19.55 10.58
N SER A 32 -7.11 20.29 9.49
CA SER A 32 -8.40 20.37 8.83
C SER A 32 -8.74 19.06 8.10
N THR A 33 -7.75 18.43 7.48
CA THR A 33 -7.88 17.12 6.83
C THR A 33 -8.14 16.01 7.87
N ALA A 34 -7.44 16.04 9.01
CA ALA A 34 -7.66 15.08 10.10
C ALA A 34 -9.10 15.13 10.62
N ARG A 35 -9.61 16.34 10.90
CA ARG A 35 -10.99 16.52 11.35
C ARG A 35 -12.00 16.04 10.30
N ALA A 36 -11.81 16.44 9.05
CA ALA A 36 -12.70 16.04 7.97
C ALA A 36 -12.69 14.53 7.71
N LEU A 37 -11.55 13.85 7.89
CA LEU A 37 -11.47 12.39 7.79
C LEU A 37 -12.37 11.72 8.84
N GLU A 38 -12.32 12.17 10.09
CA GLU A 38 -13.12 11.62 11.19
C GLU A 38 -14.61 11.94 11.05
N GLU A 39 -14.95 13.14 10.52
CA GLU A 39 -16.33 13.56 10.30
C GLU A 39 -17.01 12.82 9.14
N ASN A 40 -16.25 12.44 8.10
CA ASN A 40 -16.82 11.83 6.88
C ASN A 40 -16.76 10.30 6.88
N PHE A 41 -15.87 9.69 7.66
CA PHE A 41 -15.68 8.25 7.65
C PHE A 41 -15.61 7.69 9.07
N PRO A 42 -16.31 6.57 9.35
CA PRO A 42 -16.15 5.88 10.62
C PRO A 42 -14.70 5.40 10.79
N ALA A 43 -14.26 5.28 12.03
CA ALA A 43 -12.99 4.64 12.35
C ALA A 43 -13.06 3.14 12.04
N ILE A 44 -11.93 2.56 11.67
CA ILE A 44 -11.80 1.10 11.55
C ILE A 44 -11.53 0.54 12.95
N GLU A 45 -12.18 -0.58 13.27
CA GLU A 45 -12.04 -1.29 14.53
C GLU A 45 -10.55 -1.61 14.78
N LYS A 46 -10.12 -1.57 16.06
CA LYS A 46 -8.72 -1.87 16.45
C LYS A 46 -8.60 -3.15 17.28
N GLU A 47 -9.73 -3.75 17.62
CA GLU A 47 -9.79 -5.01 18.35
C GLU A 47 -9.27 -6.17 17.48
N PRO A 48 -8.91 -7.31 18.11
CA PRO A 48 -8.55 -8.52 17.36
C PRO A 48 -9.68 -8.97 16.43
N LEU A 49 -9.32 -9.50 15.25
CA LEU A 49 -10.28 -9.88 14.21
C LEU A 49 -11.40 -10.78 14.74
N GLU A 50 -11.07 -11.74 15.60
CA GLU A 50 -12.00 -12.70 16.18
C GLU A 50 -13.09 -12.04 17.06
N ALA A 51 -12.81 -10.83 17.58
CA ALA A 51 -13.73 -10.11 18.44
C ALA A 51 -14.73 -9.25 17.68
N VAL A 52 -14.45 -8.91 16.41
CA VAL A 52 -15.22 -7.92 15.64
C VAL A 52 -15.84 -8.47 14.36
N ILE A 53 -15.33 -9.59 13.85
CA ILE A 53 -15.76 -10.13 12.56
C ILE A 53 -17.18 -10.70 12.62
N ASP A 54 -17.95 -10.49 11.57
CA ASP A 54 -19.20 -11.21 11.34
C ASP A 54 -18.92 -12.62 10.81
N GLU A 55 -18.93 -13.61 11.68
CA GLU A 55 -18.70 -15.01 11.31
C GLU A 55 -19.73 -15.55 10.31
N GLY A 56 -20.94 -14.95 10.27
CA GLY A 56 -21.98 -15.30 9.30
C GLY A 56 -21.70 -14.78 7.90
N ASN A 57 -20.85 -13.73 7.79
CA ASN A 57 -20.52 -13.08 6.51
C ASN A 57 -19.08 -12.54 6.48
N ILE A 58 -18.10 -13.40 6.76
CA ILE A 58 -16.67 -13.04 6.85
C ILE A 58 -16.19 -12.20 5.66
N HIS A 59 -16.48 -12.66 4.43
CA HIS A 59 -16.01 -12.00 3.23
C HIS A 59 -16.70 -10.65 2.98
N GLY A 60 -18.01 -10.55 3.23
CA GLY A 60 -18.74 -9.29 3.11
C GLY A 60 -18.26 -8.28 4.14
N TRP A 61 -18.06 -8.71 5.38
CA TRP A 61 -17.53 -7.86 6.45
C TRP A 61 -16.14 -7.31 6.12
N LEU A 62 -15.22 -8.15 5.64
CA LEU A 62 -13.88 -7.72 5.19
C LEU A 62 -13.95 -6.78 3.99
N ALA A 63 -14.81 -7.09 3.00
CA ALA A 63 -14.95 -6.26 1.80
C ALA A 63 -15.41 -4.83 2.14
N GLU A 64 -16.33 -4.68 3.09
CA GLU A 64 -16.76 -3.35 3.57
C GLU A 64 -15.61 -2.56 4.20
N ARG A 65 -14.73 -3.21 4.99
CA ARG A 65 -13.56 -2.57 5.62
C ARG A 65 -12.47 -2.25 4.61
N VAL A 66 -12.28 -3.08 3.59
CA VAL A 66 -11.40 -2.77 2.45
C VAL A 66 -11.85 -1.48 1.77
N VAL A 67 -13.13 -1.39 1.39
CA VAL A 67 -13.68 -0.18 0.76
C VAL A 67 -13.54 1.04 1.66
N LEU A 68 -13.77 0.88 2.97
CA LEU A 68 -13.63 1.98 3.92
C LEU A 68 -12.18 2.45 4.03
N ALA A 69 -11.21 1.54 4.17
CA ALA A 69 -9.79 1.88 4.25
C ALA A 69 -9.29 2.59 2.99
N GLU A 70 -9.67 2.09 1.80
CA GLU A 70 -9.36 2.73 0.51
C GLU A 70 -9.92 4.14 0.42
N LYS A 71 -11.20 4.35 0.78
CA LYS A 71 -11.81 5.67 0.79
C LYS A 71 -11.13 6.64 1.76
N ARG A 72 -10.76 6.17 2.94
CA ARG A 72 -10.06 6.98 3.94
C ARG A 72 -8.68 7.40 3.44
N LEU A 73 -7.92 6.47 2.85
CA LEU A 73 -6.60 6.77 2.28
C LEU A 73 -6.72 7.75 1.11
N ALA A 74 -7.61 7.48 0.16
CA ALA A 74 -7.82 8.35 -0.99
C ALA A 74 -8.25 9.77 -0.57
N PHE A 75 -9.18 9.88 0.39
CA PHE A 75 -9.59 11.18 0.93
C PHE A 75 -8.42 11.97 1.51
N ALA A 76 -7.63 11.37 2.40
CA ALA A 76 -6.49 12.02 3.03
C ALA A 76 -5.43 12.43 1.98
N ALA A 77 -5.10 11.52 1.06
CA ALA A 77 -4.12 11.76 0.01
C ALA A 77 -4.57 12.86 -0.96
N CYS A 78 -5.82 12.82 -1.47
CA CYS A 78 -6.36 13.83 -2.37
C CYS A 78 -6.43 15.22 -1.70
N ALA A 79 -6.83 15.28 -0.43
CA ALA A 79 -6.88 16.53 0.32
C ALA A 79 -5.49 17.17 0.47
N LEU A 80 -4.46 16.37 0.81
CA LEU A 80 -3.09 16.85 0.93
C LEU A 80 -2.47 17.17 -0.44
N ALA A 81 -2.70 16.35 -1.46
CA ALA A 81 -2.17 16.60 -2.81
C ALA A 81 -2.58 17.97 -3.36
N LYS A 82 -3.82 18.40 -3.08
CA LYS A 82 -4.34 19.72 -3.45
C LYS A 82 -3.66 20.89 -2.73
N LYS A 83 -3.11 20.64 -1.52
CA LYS A 83 -2.46 21.67 -0.68
C LYS A 83 -0.95 21.68 -0.85
N ASP A 84 -0.33 20.51 -0.74
CA ASP A 84 1.12 20.31 -0.77
C ASP A 84 1.45 18.89 -1.24
N ARG A 85 1.57 18.73 -2.56
CA ARG A 85 1.90 17.44 -3.17
C ARG A 85 3.29 16.92 -2.77
N ALA A 86 4.26 17.79 -2.63
CA ALA A 86 5.61 17.41 -2.23
C ALA A 86 5.61 16.89 -0.79
N GLY A 87 4.99 17.64 0.12
CA GLY A 87 4.84 17.21 1.52
C GLY A 87 4.03 15.91 1.68
N LEU A 88 3.06 15.65 0.80
CA LEU A 88 2.37 14.36 0.75
C LEU A 88 3.35 13.22 0.42
N MET A 89 4.16 13.37 -0.64
CA MET A 89 5.12 12.32 -1.04
C MET A 89 6.17 12.10 0.05
N ASP A 90 6.68 13.15 0.66
CA ASP A 90 7.62 13.06 1.79
C ASP A 90 6.99 12.31 2.99
N ALA A 91 5.72 12.57 3.29
CA ALA A 91 5.01 11.89 4.37
C ALA A 91 4.83 10.38 4.09
N VAL A 92 4.54 10.00 2.86
CA VAL A 92 4.42 8.59 2.44
C VAL A 92 5.80 7.91 2.49
N LYS A 93 6.84 8.60 2.03
CA LYS A 93 8.23 8.13 2.11
C LYS A 93 8.67 7.90 3.55
N ASP A 94 8.38 8.85 4.45
CA ASP A 94 8.64 8.70 5.88
C ASP A 94 7.86 7.52 6.49
N PHE A 95 6.66 7.25 6.00
CA PHE A 95 5.88 6.09 6.44
C PHE A 95 6.52 4.77 6.01
N GLY A 96 7.01 4.67 4.78
CA GLY A 96 7.77 3.52 4.28
C GLY A 96 9.06 3.26 5.06
N ARG A 97 9.81 4.31 5.42
CA ARG A 97 11.04 4.18 6.24
C ARG A 97 10.82 3.52 7.59
N LYS A 98 9.63 3.62 8.18
CA LYS A 98 9.33 3.02 9.49
C LYS A 98 9.37 1.49 9.47
N GLU A 99 9.25 0.87 8.30
CA GLU A 99 9.39 -0.58 8.15
C GLU A 99 10.82 -1.06 8.43
N ALA A 100 11.82 -0.16 8.43
CA ALA A 100 13.23 -0.46 8.71
C ALA A 100 13.74 -1.69 7.94
N PHE A 101 13.40 -1.75 6.64
CA PHE A 101 13.65 -2.92 5.81
C PHE A 101 15.15 -3.13 5.55
N SER A 102 15.56 -4.40 5.65
CA SER A 102 16.89 -4.87 5.26
C SER A 102 16.74 -6.30 4.75
N GLY A 103 16.83 -6.50 3.43
CA GLY A 103 16.60 -7.83 2.86
C GLY A 103 16.75 -7.86 1.34
N SER A 104 16.36 -8.99 0.77
CA SER A 104 16.36 -9.25 -0.68
C SER A 104 15.15 -8.62 -1.39
N ALA A 105 15.19 -8.58 -2.73
CA ALA A 105 14.07 -8.12 -3.55
C ALA A 105 12.79 -8.95 -3.31
N ASP A 106 12.93 -10.27 -3.12
CA ASP A 106 11.80 -11.17 -2.82
C ASP A 106 11.16 -10.82 -1.48
N GLU A 107 11.99 -10.59 -0.44
CA GLU A 107 11.49 -10.21 0.88
C GLU A 107 10.82 -8.83 0.87
N ALA A 108 11.35 -7.88 0.10
CA ALA A 108 10.73 -6.57 -0.10
C ALA A 108 9.37 -6.69 -0.79
N PHE A 109 9.26 -7.51 -1.85
CA PHE A 109 8.00 -7.75 -2.53
C PHE A 109 6.97 -8.44 -1.61
N ILE A 110 7.39 -9.45 -0.84
CA ILE A 110 6.53 -10.13 0.14
C ILE A 110 6.02 -9.12 1.19
N LEU A 111 6.88 -8.22 1.68
CA LEU A 111 6.49 -7.18 2.62
C LEU A 111 5.45 -6.26 2.01
N TYR A 112 5.69 -5.74 0.80
CA TYR A 112 4.74 -4.92 0.07
C TYR A 112 3.39 -5.62 -0.11
N ASP A 113 3.40 -6.88 -0.57
CA ASP A 113 2.18 -7.64 -0.76
C ASP A 113 1.39 -7.86 0.55
N ARG A 114 2.07 -7.94 1.68
CA ARG A 114 1.44 -8.05 3.02
C ARG A 114 0.94 -6.73 3.60
N ARG A 115 1.32 -5.58 3.03
CA ARG A 115 0.94 -4.25 3.53
C ARG A 115 -0.23 -3.65 2.77
N PHE A 116 -0.27 -3.79 1.46
CA PHE A 116 -1.25 -3.08 0.64
C PHE A 116 -2.40 -3.95 0.17
N LEU A 117 -3.57 -3.30 -0.02
CA LEU A 117 -4.82 -3.92 -0.46
C LEU A 117 -4.82 -4.11 -1.99
N ASN A 118 -4.04 -5.05 -2.51
CA ASN A 118 -3.92 -5.32 -3.95
C ASN A 118 -4.90 -6.42 -4.44
N GLY A 119 -6.14 -6.37 -3.96
CA GLY A 119 -7.14 -7.41 -4.23
C GLY A 119 -6.93 -8.68 -3.40
N MET A 120 -7.81 -9.65 -3.60
CA MET A 120 -7.67 -11.00 -3.04
C MET A 120 -6.71 -11.83 -3.90
N PRO A 121 -6.06 -12.89 -3.39
CA PRO A 121 -5.19 -13.76 -4.19
C PRO A 121 -5.87 -14.34 -5.43
N CYS A 122 -7.18 -14.58 -5.37
CA CYS A 122 -7.98 -15.05 -6.52
C CYS A 122 -8.16 -13.97 -7.60
N ASP A 123 -8.01 -12.70 -7.28
CA ASP A 123 -8.13 -11.60 -8.23
C ASP A 123 -6.93 -11.48 -9.15
N ARG A 124 -5.79 -12.04 -8.76
CA ARG A 124 -4.53 -12.04 -9.51
C ARG A 124 -4.14 -10.65 -10.01
N VAL A 125 -4.31 -9.64 -9.16
CA VAL A 125 -3.95 -8.25 -9.50
C VAL A 125 -2.45 -8.13 -9.76
N HIS A 126 -1.63 -8.82 -8.96
CA HIS A 126 -0.20 -8.94 -9.17
C HIS A 126 0.13 -10.31 -9.76
N MET A 127 0.66 -10.33 -10.98
CA MET A 127 1.11 -11.54 -11.66
C MET A 127 2.63 -11.53 -11.76
N PRO A 128 3.32 -12.58 -11.26
CA PRO A 128 4.77 -12.70 -11.42
C PRO A 128 5.18 -12.66 -12.90
N GLU A 129 6.30 -12.01 -13.18
CA GLU A 129 6.93 -11.94 -14.50
C GLU A 129 8.38 -12.43 -14.41
N GLU A 130 8.93 -12.88 -15.52
CA GLU A 130 10.35 -13.23 -15.57
C GLU A 130 11.22 -12.00 -15.41
N ALA A 131 12.17 -12.05 -14.48
CA ALA A 131 13.19 -11.03 -14.26
C ALA A 131 14.58 -11.62 -14.48
N LYS A 132 15.48 -10.88 -15.10
CA LYS A 132 16.90 -11.30 -15.22
C LYS A 132 17.60 -11.24 -13.86
N GLU A 133 17.23 -10.24 -13.06
CA GLU A 133 17.72 -10.02 -11.69
C GLU A 133 16.59 -9.45 -10.86
N GLY A 134 16.53 -9.83 -9.59
CA GLY A 134 15.51 -9.36 -8.64
C GLY A 134 14.13 -9.95 -8.90
N VAL A 135 13.10 -9.14 -8.72
CA VAL A 135 11.69 -9.53 -8.82
C VAL A 135 10.98 -8.63 -9.83
N ALA A 136 10.12 -9.22 -10.66
CA ALA A 136 9.22 -8.50 -11.54
C ALA A 136 7.78 -9.00 -11.40
N TRP A 137 6.83 -8.10 -11.52
CA TRP A 137 5.40 -8.42 -11.55
C TRP A 137 4.63 -7.45 -12.42
N ARG A 138 3.52 -7.93 -12.94
CA ARG A 138 2.58 -7.13 -13.74
C ARG A 138 1.32 -6.84 -12.95
N ILE A 139 0.89 -5.59 -12.96
CA ILE A 139 -0.43 -5.18 -12.47
C ILE A 139 -1.44 -5.46 -13.58
N THR A 140 -2.37 -6.39 -13.34
CA THR A 140 -3.33 -6.85 -14.36
C THR A 140 -4.54 -5.96 -14.48
N ARG A 141 -4.90 -5.25 -13.41
CA ARG A 141 -5.99 -4.27 -13.37
C ARG A 141 -5.76 -3.24 -12.27
N ASP A 142 -6.27 -2.05 -12.48
CA ASP A 142 -6.34 -1.02 -11.45
C ASP A 142 -7.54 -1.32 -10.51
N VAL A 143 -7.26 -1.45 -9.21
CA VAL A 143 -8.28 -1.66 -8.16
C VAL A 143 -8.38 -0.48 -7.22
N HIS A 144 -7.61 0.58 -7.45
CA HIS A 144 -7.49 1.74 -6.58
C HIS A 144 -8.00 3.03 -7.23
N GLY A 145 -7.83 3.16 -8.55
CA GLY A 145 -8.05 4.43 -9.28
C GLY A 145 -9.46 5.00 -9.11
N GLU A 146 -10.47 4.16 -8.89
CA GLU A 146 -11.85 4.61 -8.67
C GLU A 146 -12.04 5.45 -7.41
N TYR A 147 -11.13 5.35 -6.43
CA TYR A 147 -11.20 6.11 -5.17
C TYR A 147 -10.53 7.49 -5.26
N TYR A 148 -9.71 7.74 -6.28
CA TYR A 148 -8.86 8.93 -6.38
C TYR A 148 -9.36 9.93 -7.41
N ASP A 149 -9.37 11.22 -7.06
CA ASP A 149 -9.77 12.31 -7.96
C ASP A 149 -8.78 12.52 -9.13
N GLU A 150 -7.53 12.10 -8.95
CA GLU A 150 -6.44 12.28 -9.90
C GLU A 150 -5.87 10.91 -10.32
N ALA A 151 -5.89 10.64 -11.62
CA ALA A 151 -5.30 9.43 -12.17
C ALA A 151 -3.81 9.34 -11.86
N GLY A 152 -3.36 8.17 -11.40
CA GLY A 152 -1.97 7.91 -11.04
C GLY A 152 -1.53 8.44 -9.68
N LEU A 153 -2.41 9.08 -8.89
CA LEU A 153 -2.04 9.54 -7.55
C LEU A 153 -1.69 8.34 -6.64
N TYR A 154 -2.50 7.27 -6.67
CA TYR A 154 -2.18 6.05 -5.92
C TYR A 154 -0.82 5.49 -6.31
N ASP A 155 -0.52 5.41 -7.60
CA ASP A 155 0.77 4.92 -8.10
C ASP A 155 1.94 5.76 -7.59
N ALA A 156 1.75 7.08 -7.51
CA ALA A 156 2.76 7.98 -6.95
C ALA A 156 2.96 7.76 -5.44
N LEU A 157 1.89 7.47 -4.68
CA LEU A 157 2.00 7.10 -3.26
C LEU A 157 2.81 5.81 -3.10
N ILE A 158 2.52 4.79 -3.90
CA ILE A 158 3.25 3.52 -3.86
C ILE A 158 4.73 3.72 -4.21
N ALA A 159 5.04 4.53 -5.23
CA ALA A 159 6.42 4.85 -5.58
C ALA A 159 7.15 5.55 -4.42
N ALA A 160 6.52 6.55 -3.78
CA ALA A 160 7.09 7.23 -2.63
C ALA A 160 7.28 6.30 -1.42
N TRP A 161 6.35 5.37 -1.19
CA TRP A 161 6.47 4.36 -0.14
C TRP A 161 7.67 3.45 -0.40
N TRP A 162 7.85 2.97 -1.64
CA TRP A 162 9.02 2.18 -2.05
C TRP A 162 10.33 2.94 -1.84
N GLU A 163 10.39 4.22 -2.21
CA GLU A 163 11.56 5.06 -1.94
C GLU A 163 11.91 5.12 -0.45
N GLY A 164 10.89 5.20 0.40
CA GLY A 164 11.06 5.18 1.85
C GLY A 164 11.53 3.83 2.38
N LEU A 165 10.88 2.74 1.94
CA LEU A 165 11.20 1.37 2.35
C LEU A 165 12.64 1.00 2.01
N LEU A 166 13.08 1.38 0.80
CA LEU A 166 14.37 0.99 0.25
C LEU A 166 15.50 1.97 0.58
N ASP A 167 15.20 3.00 1.39
CA ASP A 167 16.20 4.02 1.77
C ASP A 167 17.38 3.36 2.49
N GLY A 168 18.59 3.57 1.94
CA GLY A 168 19.82 2.94 2.43
C GLY A 168 20.06 1.50 1.97
N SER A 169 19.15 0.89 1.19
CA SER A 169 19.37 -0.41 0.54
C SER A 169 20.04 -0.26 -0.83
N GLU A 170 20.48 -1.39 -1.40
CA GLU A 170 20.98 -1.43 -2.79
C GLU A 170 19.84 -1.73 -3.80
N LEU A 171 18.61 -1.89 -3.31
CA LEU A 171 17.45 -2.19 -4.16
C LEU A 171 16.85 -0.92 -4.73
N ASN A 172 16.26 -1.05 -5.91
CA ASN A 172 15.54 0.03 -6.58
C ASN A 172 14.20 -0.48 -7.11
N TYR A 173 13.13 0.27 -6.83
CA TYR A 173 11.81 0.04 -7.41
C TYR A 173 11.67 0.85 -8.68
N HIS A 174 11.21 0.22 -9.75
CA HIS A 174 10.87 0.88 -10.99
C HIS A 174 9.53 0.37 -11.51
N ARG A 175 8.75 1.28 -12.12
CA ARG A 175 7.49 0.96 -12.78
C ARG A 175 7.48 1.55 -14.18
N ASP A 176 7.17 0.70 -15.17
CA ASP A 176 6.91 1.10 -16.56
C ASP A 176 5.52 0.58 -16.96
N GLY A 177 4.57 1.50 -17.07
CA GLY A 177 3.17 1.15 -17.26
C GLY A 177 2.66 0.20 -16.16
N ASN A 178 2.33 -1.03 -16.56
CA ASN A 178 1.83 -2.07 -15.65
C ASN A 178 2.93 -3.02 -15.14
N LEU A 179 4.15 -2.91 -15.65
CA LEU A 179 5.27 -3.72 -15.23
C LEU A 179 6.02 -3.03 -14.09
N CYS A 180 6.17 -3.75 -12.97
CA CYS A 180 6.93 -3.31 -11.82
C CYS A 180 8.15 -4.20 -11.63
N THR A 181 9.28 -3.64 -11.20
CA THR A 181 10.52 -4.36 -10.94
C THR A 181 11.18 -3.90 -9.66
N LEU A 182 11.81 -4.84 -8.97
CA LEU A 182 12.74 -4.61 -7.86
C LEU A 182 14.07 -5.28 -8.20
N ASN A 183 15.12 -4.50 -8.37
CA ASN A 183 16.45 -4.97 -8.73
C ASN A 183 17.53 -4.21 -7.98
N CYS A 184 18.72 -4.81 -7.89
CA CYS A 184 19.88 -4.11 -7.35
C CYS A 184 20.28 -2.93 -8.25
N GLN A 185 20.69 -1.83 -7.62
CA GLN A 185 21.31 -0.74 -8.36
C GLN A 185 22.61 -1.26 -8.98
N VAL A 186 22.67 -1.28 -10.30
CA VAL A 186 23.93 -1.51 -11.00
C VAL A 186 24.81 -0.30 -10.71
N LYS A 187 25.77 -0.43 -9.79
CA LYS A 187 26.84 0.57 -9.66
C LYS A 187 27.59 0.53 -10.98
N CYS A 188 27.32 1.48 -11.87
CA CYS A 188 28.22 1.77 -12.98
C CYS A 188 29.57 2.20 -12.38
N ASN A 189 30.46 1.24 -12.17
CA ASN A 189 31.88 1.54 -12.00
C ASN A 189 32.37 2.07 -13.36
N SER A 190 32.24 3.37 -13.56
CA SER A 190 33.04 4.08 -14.58
C SER A 190 34.50 4.02 -14.12
N THR A 191 35.16 2.90 -14.38
CA THR A 191 36.61 2.87 -14.47
C THR A 191 36.95 3.53 -15.78
N GLU A 192 37.14 4.84 -15.74
CA GLU A 192 37.89 5.55 -16.79
C GLU A 192 39.33 5.00 -16.75
N TRP A 193 39.77 4.47 -17.91
CA TRP A 193 41.17 4.20 -18.22
C TRP A 193 41.75 5.39 -18.95
#